data_53e2b1673789781769688b1332741c9c
#
_entry.id   53e2b1673789781769688b1332741c9c
#
_cell.length_a   1.000
_cell.length_b   1.000
_cell.length_c   1.000
_cell.angle_alpha   90.00
_cell.angle_beta   90.00
_cell.angle_gamma   90.00
#
_symmetry.space_group_name_H-M   'P 1'
#
loop_
_entity.id
_entity.type
_entity.pdbx_description
1 polymer ?
#
loop_
_entity_poly.entity_id
_entity_poly.type
_entity_poly.pdbx_seq_one_letter_code
_entity_poly.pdbx_strand_id
1 'polypeptide(L)'
;ENIIIENNNLIKTLVEKERFDLSDEKIYHLQGTWPKEHTAAAELDGKSLEVNLKQQERISALERFQDLDLVDAIRVQMEIVLPDKLEQYKKLVVYAKENGKKEVWFSIPVKQLIRRQGMPQYFIESSEVDRKLGICRVRGWAAYTKPLKVYLENSRGNRIPCEIQHLKRVDVQNQYPEAEVGEKCGFFFELHYQQLKEFYIVFEA
;
A
#
# COMPACT_ATOMS: atom_id res chain seq x y z
N GLU A 1 -5.26 5.17 -5.64
CA GLU A 1 -5.06 6.63 -5.44
C GLU A 1 -6.26 7.17 -4.67
N ASN A 2 -6.07 7.46 -3.37
CA ASN A 2 -7.10 8.11 -2.57
C ASN A 2 -6.73 9.57 -2.43
N ILE A 3 -7.38 10.42 -3.24
CA ILE A 3 -7.33 11.88 -3.09
C ILE A 3 -8.46 12.24 -2.14
N ILE A 4 -8.13 12.65 -0.93
CA ILE A 4 -9.13 13.20 0.01
C ILE A 4 -9.07 14.72 -0.13
N ILE A 5 -10.14 15.29 -0.70
CA ILE A 5 -10.35 16.74 -0.77
C ILE A 5 -11.30 17.11 0.37
N GLU A 6 -10.79 17.68 1.44
CA GLU A 6 -11.62 18.38 2.43
C GLU A 6 -11.22 19.85 2.51
N ASN A 7 -12.17 20.68 2.10
CA ASN A 7 -12.41 22.11 2.33
C ASN A 7 -11.24 23.08 2.63
N ASN A 8 -11.04 23.95 1.65
CA ASN A 8 -10.73 25.40 1.72
C ASN A 8 -9.44 25.93 2.30
N ASN A 9 -8.43 25.12 2.60
CA ASN A 9 -7.02 25.55 2.58
C ASN A 9 -6.22 24.35 2.13
N LEU A 10 -5.72 24.42 0.90
CA LEU A 10 -5.13 23.34 0.13
C LEU A 10 -3.81 22.86 0.73
N ILE A 11 -3.87 21.98 1.71
CA ILE A 11 -2.82 20.96 1.82
C ILE A 11 -3.34 19.75 1.06
N LYS A 12 -2.96 19.63 -0.20
CA LYS A 12 -3.15 18.39 -0.97
C LYS A 12 -2.17 17.36 -0.41
N THR A 13 -2.62 16.62 0.56
CA THR A 13 -1.87 15.54 1.18
C THR A 13 -1.92 14.33 0.28
N LEU A 14 -0.80 14.04 -0.37
CA LEU A 14 -0.62 12.82 -1.14
C LEU A 14 0.01 11.77 -0.24
N VAL A 15 -0.81 10.91 0.36
CA VAL A 15 -0.33 9.62 0.81
C VAL A 15 -0.20 8.74 -0.43
N GLU A 16 1.04 8.45 -0.81
CA GLU A 16 1.36 7.68 -2.01
C GLU A 16 1.24 6.18 -1.75
N LYS A 17 1.62 5.75 -0.55
CA LYS A 17 1.62 4.36 -0.13
C LYS A 17 1.27 4.24 1.34
N GLU A 18 0.53 3.18 1.65
CA GLU A 18 0.23 2.75 3.00
C GLU A 18 0.36 1.23 3.11
N ARG A 19 0.95 0.73 4.21
CA ARG A 19 1.09 -0.69 4.46
C ARG A 19 1.30 -1.01 5.94
N PHE A 20 0.95 -2.22 6.35
CA PHE A 20 1.50 -2.79 7.57
C PHE A 20 2.93 -3.28 7.35
N ASP A 21 3.75 -3.25 8.40
CA ASP A 21 5.00 -3.99 8.39
C ASP A 21 4.68 -5.50 8.36
N LEU A 22 5.41 -6.26 7.55
CA LEU A 22 5.13 -7.69 7.38
C LEU A 22 5.62 -8.53 8.56
N SER A 23 6.64 -8.07 9.29
CA SER A 23 7.20 -8.75 10.45
C SER A 23 6.57 -8.32 11.77
N ASP A 24 5.99 -7.11 11.84
CA ASP A 24 5.30 -6.57 13.01
C ASP A 24 4.00 -5.87 12.62
N GLU A 25 2.89 -6.57 12.76
CA GLU A 25 1.54 -6.10 12.43
C GLU A 25 1.08 -4.89 13.27
N LYS A 26 1.86 -4.46 14.26
CA LYS A 26 1.60 -3.22 15.02
C LYS A 26 2.20 -1.98 14.35
N ILE A 27 3.13 -2.16 13.41
CA ILE A 27 3.75 -1.04 12.72
C ILE A 27 3.02 -0.76 11.41
N TYR A 28 2.46 0.44 11.32
CA TYR A 28 1.78 0.93 10.13
C TYR A 28 2.62 2.00 9.45
N HIS A 29 2.97 1.78 8.19
CA HIS A 29 3.79 2.66 7.38
C HIS A 29 2.93 3.52 6.47
N LEU A 30 3.22 4.80 6.46
CA LEU A 30 2.70 5.77 5.50
C LEU A 30 3.86 6.42 4.76
N GLN A 31 3.72 6.61 3.46
CA GLN A 31 4.68 7.31 2.63
C GLN A 31 3.94 8.36 1.79
N GLY A 32 4.48 9.56 1.72
CA GLY A 32 3.86 10.62 0.95
C GLY A 32 4.59 11.96 1.05
N THR A 33 3.90 12.99 0.59
CA THR A 33 4.37 14.37 0.64
C THR A 33 3.94 15.02 1.95
N TRP A 34 4.86 15.66 2.64
CA TRP A 34 4.69 16.26 3.95
C TRP A 34 5.08 17.75 3.94
N PRO A 35 4.32 18.63 4.59
CA PRO A 35 4.70 20.02 4.72
C PRO A 35 5.98 20.15 5.55
N LYS A 36 6.96 20.88 5.01
CA LYS A 36 8.24 21.14 5.67
C LYS A 36 8.00 21.85 7.01
N GLU A 37 8.86 21.58 7.99
CA GLU A 37 8.79 22.20 9.32
C GLU A 37 7.60 21.78 10.22
N HIS A 38 6.67 20.94 9.72
CA HIS A 38 5.60 20.41 10.54
C HIS A 38 6.04 19.16 11.30
N THR A 39 5.58 19.03 12.54
CA THR A 39 5.74 17.80 13.33
C THR A 39 4.56 16.87 13.09
N ALA A 40 4.82 15.55 13.14
CA ALA A 40 3.78 14.55 12.98
C ALA A 40 3.13 14.18 14.31
N ALA A 41 1.83 13.90 14.28
CA ALA A 41 1.12 13.25 15.36
C ALA A 41 0.08 12.29 14.80
N ALA A 42 -0.15 11.17 15.46
CA ALA A 42 -1.21 10.24 15.13
C ALA A 42 -2.08 9.97 16.35
N GLU A 43 -3.37 9.79 16.13
CA GLU A 43 -4.36 9.57 17.18
C GLU A 43 -5.37 8.49 16.75
N LEU A 44 -5.71 7.59 17.69
CA LEU A 44 -6.87 6.71 17.58
C LEU A 44 -7.97 7.25 18.49
N ASP A 45 -9.05 7.79 17.93
CA ASP A 45 -10.18 8.40 18.63
C ASP A 45 -9.72 9.41 19.72
N GLY A 46 -8.70 10.24 19.40
CA GLY A 46 -8.12 11.22 20.33
C GLY A 46 -7.02 10.69 21.26
N LYS A 47 -6.73 9.38 21.26
CA LYS A 47 -5.61 8.81 22.00
C LYS A 47 -4.34 8.87 21.17
N SER A 48 -3.33 9.58 21.64
CA SER A 48 -2.04 9.75 20.97
C SER A 48 -1.30 8.43 20.78
N LEU A 49 -0.66 8.29 19.64
CA LEU A 49 0.20 7.16 19.27
C LEU A 49 1.64 7.60 19.10
N GLU A 50 2.55 6.63 19.20
CA GLU A 50 3.95 6.84 18.84
C GLU A 50 4.09 6.96 17.30
N VAL A 51 4.81 8.00 16.88
CA VAL A 51 5.03 8.29 15.45
C VAL A 51 6.51 8.57 15.22
N ASN A 52 7.09 7.88 14.27
CA ASN A 52 8.46 8.09 13.81
C ASN A 52 8.42 8.61 12.36
N LEU A 53 8.81 9.87 12.15
CA LEU A 53 8.84 10.52 10.86
C LEU A 53 10.27 10.56 10.32
N LYS A 54 10.52 9.95 9.16
CA LYS A 54 11.81 9.95 8.47
C LYS A 54 11.68 10.70 7.14
N GLN A 55 12.54 11.69 6.94
CA GLN A 55 12.64 12.37 5.65
C GLN A 55 13.35 11.46 4.64
N GLN A 56 12.85 11.43 3.41
CA GLN A 56 13.48 10.73 2.28
C GLN A 56 14.15 11.73 1.34
N GLU A 57 15.43 11.49 0.99
CA GLU A 57 16.23 12.43 0.18
C GLU A 57 15.84 12.52 -1.31
N ARG A 58 14.88 11.77 -1.84
CA ARG A 58 14.58 11.73 -3.27
C ARG A 58 13.46 12.67 -3.72
N ILE A 59 13.86 13.61 -4.56
CA ILE A 59 13.10 14.72 -5.17
C ILE A 59 12.12 14.30 -6.29
N SER A 60 12.08 13.02 -6.70
CA SER A 60 11.36 12.61 -7.92
C SER A 60 9.84 12.76 -7.90
N ALA A 61 9.22 13.04 -6.75
CA ALA A 61 7.78 13.28 -6.66
C ALA A 61 7.41 14.75 -6.97
N LEU A 62 8.29 15.69 -6.67
CA LEU A 62 8.06 17.13 -6.92
C LEU A 62 7.99 17.46 -8.41
N GLU A 63 8.72 16.74 -9.27
CA GLU A 63 8.69 16.94 -10.72
C GLU A 63 7.34 16.61 -11.38
N ARG A 64 6.53 15.76 -10.74
CA ARG A 64 5.18 15.41 -11.23
C ARG A 64 4.10 16.42 -10.85
N PHE A 65 4.40 17.34 -9.94
CA PHE A 65 3.44 18.27 -9.36
C PHE A 65 3.88 19.74 -9.49
N GLN A 66 4.57 20.08 -10.58
CA GLN A 66 5.02 21.45 -10.87
C GLN A 66 3.90 22.51 -10.87
N ASP A 67 2.64 22.10 -11.01
CA ASP A 67 1.48 23.00 -10.99
C ASP A 67 0.89 23.22 -9.59
N LEU A 68 1.48 22.65 -8.55
CA LEU A 68 1.06 22.88 -7.17
C LEU A 68 2.10 23.75 -6.49
N ASP A 69 1.70 24.90 -5.94
CA ASP A 69 2.51 25.79 -5.09
C ASP A 69 3.00 25.10 -3.79
N LEU A 70 3.58 23.90 -3.92
CA LEU A 70 4.17 23.12 -2.84
C LEU A 70 5.66 23.46 -2.68
N VAL A 71 5.97 24.75 -2.60
CA VAL A 71 7.36 25.25 -2.51
C VAL A 71 8.09 24.72 -1.25
N ASP A 72 7.34 24.26 -0.23
CA ASP A 72 7.87 23.81 1.05
C ASP A 72 7.39 22.38 1.46
N ALA A 73 7.36 21.46 0.52
CA ALA A 73 7.00 20.06 0.81
C ALA A 73 8.22 19.13 0.70
N ILE A 74 8.27 18.14 1.57
CA ILE A 74 9.29 17.09 1.59
C ILE A 74 8.63 15.72 1.44
N ARG A 75 9.38 14.74 0.94
CA ARG A 75 8.94 13.36 0.93
C ARG A 75 9.29 12.69 2.25
N VAL A 76 8.32 12.01 2.85
CA VAL A 76 8.51 11.33 4.14
C VAL A 76 8.05 9.90 4.10
N GLN A 77 8.65 9.12 5.00
CA GLN A 77 8.17 7.84 5.47
C GLN A 77 7.82 7.98 6.95
N MET A 78 6.63 7.57 7.32
CA MET A 78 6.13 7.62 8.68
C MET A 78 5.84 6.21 9.17
N GLU A 79 6.27 5.90 10.38
CA GLU A 79 5.96 4.66 11.09
C GLU A 79 5.06 5.03 12.27
N ILE A 80 3.92 4.36 12.41
CA ILE A 80 2.95 4.55 13.49
C ILE A 80 2.83 3.25 14.24
N VAL A 81 3.06 3.28 15.55
CA VAL A 81 2.91 2.10 16.41
C VAL A 81 1.46 2.01 16.88
N LEU A 82 0.79 0.95 16.43
CA LEU A 82 -0.61 0.68 16.76
C LEU A 82 -0.73 -0.19 18.04
N PRO A 83 -1.81 -0.05 18.82
CA PRO A 83 -2.04 -0.90 19.98
C PRO A 83 -2.52 -2.30 19.58
N ASP A 84 -2.38 -3.28 20.51
CA ASP A 84 -2.78 -4.69 20.29
C ASP A 84 -4.26 -4.89 19.96
N LYS A 85 -5.14 -4.02 20.45
CA LYS A 85 -6.61 -4.16 20.30
C LYS A 85 -7.16 -2.99 19.50
N LEU A 86 -7.07 -3.09 18.19
CA LEU A 86 -7.59 -2.05 17.28
C LEU A 86 -9.12 -1.97 17.27
N GLU A 87 -9.81 -3.08 17.52
CA GLU A 87 -11.27 -3.20 17.40
C GLU A 87 -12.05 -2.25 18.31
N GLN A 88 -11.42 -1.78 19.38
CA GLN A 88 -12.01 -0.81 20.32
C GLN A 88 -12.04 0.63 19.80
N TYR A 89 -11.34 0.91 18.69
CA TYR A 89 -11.26 2.23 18.09
C TYR A 89 -12.03 2.30 16.76
N LYS A 90 -12.39 3.53 16.36
CA LYS A 90 -13.18 3.78 15.15
C LYS A 90 -12.34 4.34 14.02
N LYS A 91 -11.39 5.25 14.32
CA LYS A 91 -10.66 6.02 13.32
C LYS A 91 -9.24 6.31 13.75
N LEU A 92 -8.29 6.09 12.83
CA LEU A 92 -6.92 6.60 12.90
C LEU A 92 -6.87 7.94 12.17
N VAL A 93 -6.29 8.95 12.80
CA VAL A 93 -6.06 10.27 12.18
C VAL A 93 -4.60 10.65 12.38
N VAL A 94 -3.96 11.10 11.31
CA VAL A 94 -2.60 11.63 11.31
C VAL A 94 -2.66 13.13 11.04
N TYR A 95 -1.97 13.90 11.85
CA TYR A 95 -1.95 15.34 11.78
C TYR A 95 -0.55 15.87 11.48
N ALA A 96 -0.50 16.88 10.64
CA ALA A 96 0.62 17.81 10.56
C ALA A 96 0.39 18.92 11.58
N LYS A 97 1.39 19.20 12.43
CA LYS A 97 1.31 20.22 13.49
C LYS A 97 2.32 21.32 13.24
N GLU A 98 1.84 22.55 13.28
CA GLU A 98 2.66 23.77 13.25
C GLU A 98 2.07 24.82 14.20
N ASN A 99 2.90 25.44 15.02
CA ASN A 99 2.52 26.54 15.90
C ASN A 99 1.25 26.29 16.75
N GLY A 100 1.08 25.04 17.22
CA GLY A 100 -0.07 24.61 18.02
C GLY A 100 -1.34 24.30 17.22
N LYS A 101 -1.36 24.55 15.91
CA LYS A 101 -2.44 24.10 15.01
C LYS A 101 -2.24 22.66 14.57
N LYS A 102 -3.33 21.94 14.40
CA LYS A 102 -3.36 20.58 13.87
C LYS A 102 -4.12 20.58 12.54
N GLU A 103 -3.52 20.06 11.49
CA GLU A 103 -4.17 19.85 10.20
C GLU A 103 -4.19 18.36 9.88
N VAL A 104 -5.33 17.85 9.44
CA VAL A 104 -5.46 16.43 9.10
C VAL A 104 -4.66 16.14 7.83
N TRP A 105 -3.65 15.31 7.96
CA TRP A 105 -2.85 14.83 6.83
C TRP A 105 -3.39 13.53 6.23
N PHE A 106 -3.83 12.61 7.09
CA PHE A 106 -4.38 11.32 6.67
C PHE A 106 -5.43 10.85 7.67
N SER A 107 -6.43 10.13 7.19
CA SER A 107 -7.36 9.46 8.09
C SER A 107 -7.93 8.20 7.46
N ILE A 108 -8.10 7.15 8.28
CA ILE A 108 -8.63 5.87 7.85
C ILE A 108 -9.53 5.26 8.94
N PRO A 109 -10.69 4.68 8.58
CA PRO A 109 -11.49 3.90 9.51
C PRO A 109 -10.73 2.65 9.99
N VAL A 110 -10.74 2.39 11.31
CA VAL A 110 -10.03 1.23 11.89
C VAL A 110 -10.50 -0.09 11.28
N LYS A 111 -11.75 -0.23 10.90
CA LYS A 111 -12.23 -1.42 10.17
C LYS A 111 -11.46 -1.70 8.88
N GLN A 112 -10.97 -0.68 8.20
CA GLN A 112 -10.14 -0.85 7.00
C GLN A 112 -8.72 -1.26 7.37
N LEU A 113 -8.15 -0.73 8.46
CA LEU A 113 -6.86 -1.16 8.98
C LEU A 113 -6.88 -2.65 9.34
N ILE A 114 -7.86 -3.09 10.13
CA ILE A 114 -8.00 -4.48 10.55
C ILE A 114 -8.10 -5.43 9.34
N ARG A 115 -8.79 -5.04 8.29
CA ARG A 115 -8.89 -5.84 7.06
C ARG A 115 -7.57 -6.00 6.31
N ARG A 116 -6.62 -5.07 6.49
CA ARG A 116 -5.31 -5.07 5.82
C ARG A 116 -4.21 -5.66 6.69
N GLN A 117 -4.45 -5.75 8.00
CA GLN A 117 -3.50 -6.30 8.96
C GLN A 117 -3.26 -7.79 8.66
N GLY A 118 -2.00 -8.21 8.67
CA GLY A 118 -1.62 -9.60 8.39
C GLY A 118 -1.85 -10.07 6.95
N MET A 119 -2.15 -9.17 6.01
CA MET A 119 -2.34 -9.55 4.60
C MET A 119 -1.04 -9.43 3.81
N PRO A 120 -0.83 -10.29 2.79
CA PRO A 120 0.27 -10.12 1.85
C PRO A 120 0.23 -8.75 1.18
N GLN A 121 1.40 -8.18 0.93
CA GLN A 121 1.54 -7.03 0.06
C GLN A 121 1.62 -7.51 -1.38
N TYR A 122 0.88 -6.88 -2.29
CA TYR A 122 0.92 -7.25 -3.70
C TYR A 122 0.67 -6.04 -4.60
N PHE A 123 1.09 -6.17 -5.84
CA PHE A 123 0.81 -5.19 -6.87
C PHE A 123 0.71 -5.87 -8.24
N ILE A 124 -0.31 -5.49 -9.01
CA ILE A 124 -0.46 -5.89 -10.40
C ILE A 124 0.14 -4.79 -11.27
N GLU A 125 1.27 -5.09 -11.91
CA GLU A 125 2.03 -4.13 -12.70
C GLU A 125 1.44 -3.93 -14.09
N SER A 126 1.00 -5.03 -14.70
CA SER A 126 0.35 -5.01 -16.00
C SER A 126 -0.73 -6.08 -16.10
N SER A 127 -1.77 -5.73 -16.85
CA SER A 127 -2.85 -6.63 -17.23
C SER A 127 -3.19 -6.31 -18.68
N GLU A 128 -2.87 -7.22 -19.59
CA GLU A 128 -3.07 -7.07 -21.03
C GLU A 128 -4.06 -8.11 -21.53
N VAL A 129 -5.01 -7.68 -22.37
CA VAL A 129 -6.01 -8.56 -22.97
C VAL A 129 -5.88 -8.53 -24.47
N ASP A 130 -5.46 -9.65 -25.07
CA ASP A 130 -5.51 -9.86 -26.50
C ASP A 130 -6.85 -10.52 -26.87
N ARG A 131 -7.77 -9.69 -27.36
CA ARG A 131 -9.12 -10.16 -27.74
C ARG A 131 -9.12 -11.06 -28.96
N LYS A 132 -8.13 -10.93 -29.86
CA LYS A 132 -8.05 -11.75 -31.07
C LYS A 132 -7.61 -13.17 -30.75
N LEU A 133 -6.67 -13.30 -29.85
CA LEU A 133 -6.17 -14.59 -29.39
C LEU A 133 -6.96 -15.17 -28.22
N GLY A 134 -7.81 -14.37 -27.56
CA GLY A 134 -8.54 -14.79 -26.35
C GLY A 134 -7.61 -15.02 -25.15
N ILE A 135 -6.54 -14.22 -25.05
CA ILE A 135 -5.50 -14.38 -24.04
C ILE A 135 -5.47 -13.17 -23.13
N CYS A 136 -5.34 -13.43 -21.82
CA CYS A 136 -5.04 -12.42 -20.81
C CYS A 136 -3.65 -12.69 -20.22
N ARG A 137 -2.78 -11.67 -20.20
CA ARG A 137 -1.46 -11.70 -19.60
C ARG A 137 -1.45 -10.82 -18.38
N VAL A 138 -0.99 -11.36 -17.27
CA VAL A 138 -0.88 -10.58 -16.02
C VAL A 138 0.52 -10.74 -15.45
N ARG A 139 1.07 -9.62 -15.01
CA ARG A 139 2.34 -9.54 -14.32
C ARG A 139 2.20 -8.75 -13.03
N GLY A 140 2.85 -9.21 -11.97
CA GLY A 140 2.83 -8.56 -10.68
C GLY A 140 3.84 -9.15 -9.71
N TRP A 141 3.69 -8.79 -8.46
CA TRP A 141 4.46 -9.36 -7.36
C TRP A 141 3.59 -9.48 -6.11
N ALA A 142 4.00 -10.38 -5.21
CA ALA A 142 3.41 -10.52 -3.89
C ALA A 142 4.50 -10.85 -2.87
N ALA A 143 4.49 -10.18 -1.72
CA ALA A 143 5.44 -10.32 -0.64
C ALA A 143 4.73 -10.59 0.68
N TYR A 144 5.22 -11.57 1.45
CA TYR A 144 4.69 -11.92 2.75
C TYR A 144 5.77 -12.60 3.61
N THR A 145 5.55 -12.69 4.92
CA THR A 145 6.46 -13.37 5.87
C THR A 145 6.43 -14.88 5.81
N LYS A 146 5.52 -15.45 5.02
CA LYS A 146 5.41 -16.88 4.77
C LYS A 146 5.47 -17.13 3.26
N PRO A 147 5.92 -18.31 2.83
CA PRO A 147 5.87 -18.68 1.42
C PRO A 147 4.43 -18.58 0.88
N LEU A 148 4.26 -17.86 -0.22
CA LEU A 148 2.98 -17.69 -0.89
C LEU A 148 2.85 -18.62 -2.08
N LYS A 149 1.70 -19.31 -2.16
CA LYS A 149 1.25 -19.96 -3.39
C LYS A 149 0.36 -19.00 -4.16
N VAL A 150 0.69 -18.77 -5.42
CA VAL A 150 -0.12 -17.96 -6.33
C VAL A 150 -0.87 -18.90 -7.27
N TYR A 151 -2.17 -18.75 -7.36
CA TYR A 151 -2.99 -19.52 -8.30
C TYR A 151 -4.25 -18.74 -8.70
N LEU A 152 -4.98 -19.26 -9.67
CA LEU A 152 -6.19 -18.63 -10.18
C LEU A 152 -7.44 -19.41 -9.80
N GLU A 153 -8.53 -18.70 -9.49
CA GLU A 153 -9.85 -19.27 -9.25
C GLU A 153 -10.92 -18.58 -10.11
N ASN A 154 -11.95 -19.32 -10.45
CA ASN A 154 -13.15 -18.74 -11.06
C ASN A 154 -14.11 -18.21 -9.98
N SER A 155 -15.22 -17.58 -10.40
CA SER A 155 -16.24 -17.02 -9.49
C SER A 155 -16.96 -18.06 -8.60
N ARG A 156 -16.72 -19.36 -8.81
CA ARG A 156 -17.26 -20.45 -7.99
C ARG A 156 -16.22 -21.00 -7.01
N GLY A 157 -15.02 -20.40 -6.93
CA GLY A 157 -13.92 -20.88 -6.09
C GLY A 157 -13.20 -22.12 -6.62
N ASN A 158 -13.42 -22.51 -7.88
CA ASN A 158 -12.70 -23.61 -8.48
C ASN A 158 -11.37 -23.13 -9.07
N ARG A 159 -10.29 -23.88 -8.81
CA ARG A 159 -8.97 -23.58 -9.40
C ARG A 159 -9.02 -23.66 -10.92
N ILE A 160 -8.42 -22.65 -11.56
CA ILE A 160 -8.21 -22.62 -13.00
C ILE A 160 -6.82 -23.14 -13.27
N PRO A 161 -6.65 -24.19 -14.10
CA PRO A 161 -5.33 -24.67 -14.52
C PRO A 161 -4.60 -23.54 -15.28
N CYS A 162 -3.50 -23.06 -14.69
CA CYS A 162 -2.67 -22.04 -15.27
C CYS A 162 -1.25 -22.18 -14.74
N GLU A 163 -0.26 -22.11 -15.62
CA GLU A 163 1.13 -22.09 -15.22
C GLU A 163 1.51 -20.68 -14.72
N ILE A 164 1.98 -20.60 -13.48
CA ILE A 164 2.47 -19.38 -12.88
C ILE A 164 4.01 -19.39 -12.93
N GLN A 165 4.58 -18.48 -13.70
CA GLN A 165 6.03 -18.28 -13.75
C GLN A 165 6.45 -17.33 -12.63
N HIS A 166 7.39 -17.76 -11.79
CA HIS A 166 7.97 -16.92 -10.74
C HIS A 166 9.11 -16.08 -11.31
N LEU A 167 9.04 -14.78 -11.07
CA LEU A 167 10.00 -13.80 -11.56
C LEU A 167 10.88 -13.26 -10.45
N LYS A 168 12.14 -13.01 -10.78
CA LYS A 168 13.08 -12.36 -9.86
C LYS A 168 12.77 -10.87 -9.73
N ARG A 169 12.62 -10.38 -8.48
CA ARG A 169 12.27 -8.99 -8.14
C ARG A 169 13.13 -8.51 -6.96
N VAL A 170 14.37 -8.18 -7.27
CA VAL A 170 15.32 -7.64 -6.28
C VAL A 170 14.83 -6.31 -5.69
N ASP A 171 14.16 -5.50 -6.50
CA ASP A 171 13.55 -4.23 -6.08
C ASP A 171 12.48 -4.42 -5.00
N VAL A 172 11.62 -5.44 -5.17
CA VAL A 172 10.59 -5.79 -4.17
C VAL A 172 11.25 -6.37 -2.92
N GLN A 173 12.25 -7.27 -3.07
CA GLN A 173 12.99 -7.82 -1.94
C GLN A 173 13.69 -6.72 -1.11
N ASN A 174 14.25 -5.71 -1.77
CA ASN A 174 14.85 -4.57 -1.06
C ASN A 174 13.82 -3.69 -0.35
N GLN A 175 12.60 -3.62 -0.88
CA GLN A 175 11.50 -2.86 -0.27
C GLN A 175 10.86 -3.62 0.91
N TYR A 176 10.87 -4.95 0.87
CA TYR A 176 10.29 -5.86 1.86
C TYR A 176 11.32 -6.92 2.27
N PRO A 177 12.41 -6.51 2.97
CA PRO A 177 13.48 -7.43 3.35
C PRO A 177 13.00 -8.55 4.30
N GLU A 178 11.90 -8.31 5.01
CA GLU A 178 11.23 -9.24 5.91
C GLU A 178 10.42 -10.34 5.19
N ALA A 179 10.22 -10.22 3.87
CA ALA A 179 9.46 -11.21 3.11
C ALA A 179 10.26 -12.51 2.88
N GLU A 180 9.69 -13.66 3.21
CA GLU A 180 10.37 -14.96 3.06
C GLU A 180 10.51 -15.43 1.62
N VAL A 181 9.69 -14.93 0.69
CA VAL A 181 9.74 -15.31 -0.74
C VAL A 181 11.04 -14.92 -1.44
N GLY A 182 11.86 -14.09 -0.79
CA GLY A 182 13.13 -13.65 -1.32
C GLY A 182 12.96 -12.93 -2.67
N GLU A 183 13.95 -13.10 -3.54
CA GLU A 183 13.95 -12.43 -4.85
C GLU A 183 12.87 -12.93 -5.83
N LYS A 184 12.25 -14.10 -5.59
CA LYS A 184 11.27 -14.74 -6.49
C LYS A 184 9.84 -14.37 -6.16
N CYS A 185 9.60 -13.15 -5.68
CA CYS A 185 8.27 -12.65 -5.32
C CYS A 185 7.44 -12.13 -6.50
N GLY A 186 8.01 -12.02 -7.70
CA GLY A 186 7.28 -11.69 -8.90
C GLY A 186 6.54 -12.90 -9.48
N PHE A 187 5.42 -12.63 -10.16
CA PHE A 187 4.68 -13.64 -10.91
C PHE A 187 4.27 -13.12 -12.27
N PHE A 188 4.16 -14.05 -13.21
CA PHE A 188 3.59 -13.84 -14.52
C PHE A 188 2.76 -15.06 -14.92
N PHE A 189 1.64 -14.83 -15.57
CA PHE A 189 0.87 -15.88 -16.20
C PHE A 189 0.18 -15.40 -17.47
N GLU A 190 -0.12 -16.38 -18.34
CA GLU A 190 -0.94 -16.22 -19.51
C GLU A 190 -2.14 -17.16 -19.41
N LEU A 191 -3.35 -16.62 -19.54
CA LEU A 191 -4.59 -17.34 -19.39
C LEU A 191 -5.44 -17.22 -20.66
N HIS A 192 -5.88 -18.36 -21.22
CA HIS A 192 -6.92 -18.40 -22.24
C HIS A 192 -8.30 -18.19 -21.59
N TYR A 193 -8.90 -17.01 -21.81
CA TYR A 193 -10.11 -16.60 -21.08
C TYR A 193 -11.42 -16.78 -21.87
N GLN A 194 -11.42 -17.35 -23.07
CA GLN A 194 -12.60 -17.45 -23.97
C GLN A 194 -13.87 -17.98 -23.32
N GLN A 195 -13.74 -18.73 -22.21
CA GLN A 195 -14.86 -19.29 -21.45
C GLN A 195 -15.03 -18.68 -20.06
N LEU A 196 -14.17 -17.73 -19.66
CA LEU A 196 -14.19 -17.15 -18.33
C LEU A 196 -14.76 -15.73 -18.38
N LYS A 197 -15.80 -15.46 -17.60
CA LYS A 197 -16.34 -14.11 -17.42
C LYS A 197 -15.46 -13.28 -16.47
N GLU A 198 -14.94 -13.94 -15.43
CA GLU A 198 -14.10 -13.34 -14.42
C GLU A 198 -13.22 -14.43 -13.77
N PHE A 199 -12.07 -14.02 -13.25
CA PHE A 199 -11.18 -14.85 -12.45
C PHE A 199 -10.53 -14.02 -11.35
N TYR A 200 -10.06 -14.70 -10.32
CA TYR A 200 -9.39 -14.12 -9.16
C TYR A 200 -7.97 -14.66 -9.06
N ILE A 201 -7.03 -13.79 -8.71
CA ILE A 201 -5.67 -14.17 -8.35
C ILE A 201 -5.69 -14.40 -6.83
N VAL A 202 -5.34 -15.60 -6.40
CA VAL A 202 -5.35 -15.98 -4.99
C VAL A 202 -3.92 -16.12 -4.49
N PHE A 203 -3.64 -15.49 -3.35
CA PHE A 203 -2.40 -15.61 -2.61
C PHE A 203 -2.68 -16.40 -1.33
N GLU A 204 -2.19 -17.65 -1.27
CA GLU A 204 -2.37 -18.58 -0.14
C GLU A 204 -1.04 -18.71 0.61
N ALA A 205 -1.04 -18.45 1.94
CA ALA A 205 0.08 -18.60 2.85
C ALA A 205 0.05 -19.93 3.62
#